data_deab13ac68931ea855d0aaf14dd319cd
#
_entry.id   deab13ac68931ea855d0aaf14dd319cd
#
_cell.length_a   1.000
_cell.length_b   1.000
_cell.length_c   1.000
_cell.angle_alpha   90.00
_cell.angle_beta   90.00
_cell.angle_gamma   90.00
#
_symmetry.space_group_name_H-M   'P 1'
#
loop_
_entity.id
_entity.type
_entity.pdbx_description
1 polymer ?
#
loop_
_entity_poly.entity_id
_entity_poly.type
_entity_poly.pdbx_seq_one_letter_code
_entity_poly.pdbx_strand_id
1 'polypeptide(L)'
;MTGLQSEFHALVKDAIKENRLKLPPIPDVLTELQTLCNRDDSTVRDAATLLLNDPGMTATVIKTSNTMMFNRRNIVCHDIQTAVSRLGIFRVRDIITAKTVLDIKLNSSFDIECKSLLLNSATRSRQLAGSMALITQNLLQYRPELKIEPEKALLAGLFADIGLFSLIHEYQNYLDSGNFLDINFAKYVFEHCCNRSSLDILKHWGFDEDYLEVACNKRFFPAHKKEDDITYLDVARMANHLLLFKDNDDAIDEHEVELDLAGAEVMFTLTNLPDEELNSQINHVLLSSGF
;
A
#
# COMPACT_ATOMS: atom_id res chain seq x y z
N MET A 1 7.02 -29.56 1.95
CA MET A 1 6.22 -29.04 3.08
C MET A 1 6.12 -30.10 4.17
N THR A 2 6.30 -29.72 5.42
CA THR A 2 5.98 -30.59 6.57
C THR A 2 4.46 -30.74 6.68
N GLY A 3 3.95 -31.79 7.35
CA GLY A 3 2.50 -32.01 7.52
C GLY A 3 1.79 -30.82 8.17
N LEU A 4 2.37 -30.20 9.20
CA LEU A 4 1.81 -29.04 9.92
C LEU A 4 1.76 -27.76 9.03
N GLN A 5 2.80 -27.55 8.21
CA GLN A 5 2.82 -26.44 7.25
C GLN A 5 1.71 -26.60 6.19
N SER A 6 1.48 -27.83 5.74
CA SER A 6 0.42 -28.17 4.79
C SER A 6 -0.97 -27.96 5.39
N GLU A 7 -1.16 -28.31 6.68
CA GLU A 7 -2.41 -28.12 7.41
C GLU A 7 -2.73 -26.63 7.60
N PHE A 8 -1.79 -25.85 8.12
CA PHE A 8 -1.97 -24.40 8.27
C PHE A 8 -2.22 -23.70 6.92
N HIS A 9 -1.49 -24.10 5.86
CA HIS A 9 -1.71 -23.57 4.51
C HIS A 9 -3.12 -23.88 3.98
N ALA A 10 -3.63 -25.10 4.22
CA ALA A 10 -4.99 -25.47 3.85
C ALA A 10 -6.02 -24.62 4.63
N LEU A 11 -5.83 -24.47 5.95
CA LEU A 11 -6.68 -23.62 6.80
C LEU A 11 -6.74 -22.18 6.29
N VAL A 12 -5.60 -21.57 6.01
CA VAL A 12 -5.54 -20.19 5.47
C VAL A 12 -6.22 -20.10 4.10
N LYS A 13 -6.00 -21.06 3.20
CA LYS A 13 -6.67 -21.08 1.89
C LYS A 13 -8.19 -21.19 2.00
N ASP A 14 -8.67 -22.02 2.91
CA ASP A 14 -10.11 -22.17 3.15
C ASP A 14 -10.68 -20.88 3.78
N ALA A 15 -9.97 -20.24 4.71
CA ALA A 15 -10.38 -18.97 5.28
C ALA A 15 -10.46 -17.84 4.21
N ILE A 16 -9.52 -17.79 3.29
CA ILE A 16 -9.54 -16.87 2.14
C ILE A 16 -10.76 -17.19 1.25
N LYS A 17 -10.93 -18.45 0.85
CA LYS A 17 -12.00 -18.88 -0.06
C LYS A 17 -13.40 -18.60 0.49
N GLU A 18 -13.58 -18.73 1.79
CA GLU A 18 -14.85 -18.52 2.48
C GLU A 18 -15.02 -17.08 3.00
N ASN A 19 -14.08 -16.15 2.69
CA ASN A 19 -14.05 -14.77 3.18
C ASN A 19 -14.14 -14.68 4.72
N ARG A 20 -13.51 -15.61 5.44
CA ARG A 20 -13.49 -15.67 6.92
C ARG A 20 -12.25 -15.00 7.53
N LEU A 21 -11.30 -14.54 6.70
CA LEU A 21 -10.14 -13.82 7.23
C LEU A 21 -10.58 -12.59 8.00
N LYS A 22 -10.02 -12.41 9.20
CA LYS A 22 -10.29 -11.22 9.98
C LYS A 22 -9.64 -10.01 9.32
N LEU A 23 -10.48 -9.02 9.00
CA LEU A 23 -10.00 -7.75 8.46
C LEU A 23 -9.21 -6.98 9.53
N PRO A 24 -8.22 -6.16 9.12
CA PRO A 24 -7.59 -5.24 10.04
C PRO A 24 -8.66 -4.33 10.69
N PRO A 25 -8.57 -4.08 12.01
CA PRO A 25 -9.53 -3.21 12.68
C PRO A 25 -9.34 -1.77 12.18
N ILE A 26 -10.40 -1.22 11.58
CA ILE A 26 -10.43 0.17 11.13
C ILE A 26 -11.42 0.98 11.98
N PRO A 27 -11.15 2.27 12.24
CA PRO A 27 -12.07 3.12 12.97
C PRO A 27 -13.43 3.28 12.28
N ASP A 28 -14.50 3.47 13.05
CA ASP A 28 -15.86 3.63 12.53
C ASP A 28 -15.95 4.79 11.52
N VAL A 29 -15.29 5.91 11.80
CA VAL A 29 -15.24 7.07 10.88
C VAL A 29 -14.67 6.70 9.51
N LEU A 30 -13.68 5.79 9.44
CA LEU A 30 -13.15 5.32 8.17
C LEU A 30 -14.16 4.42 7.43
N THR A 31 -14.89 3.58 8.16
CA THR A 31 -15.96 2.74 7.59
C THR A 31 -17.09 3.61 7.02
N GLU A 32 -17.48 4.66 7.75
CA GLU A 32 -18.48 5.62 7.27
C GLU A 32 -17.99 6.41 6.06
N LEU A 33 -16.71 6.81 6.05
CA LEU A 33 -16.08 7.49 4.90
C LEU A 33 -16.03 6.59 3.65
N GLN A 34 -15.75 5.30 3.83
CA GLN A 34 -15.82 4.31 2.75
C GLN A 34 -17.26 4.20 2.20
N THR A 35 -18.25 4.23 3.08
CA THR A 35 -19.68 4.22 2.68
C THR A 35 -20.03 5.49 1.90
N LEU A 36 -19.55 6.67 2.33
CA LEU A 36 -19.74 7.92 1.58
C LEU A 36 -19.11 7.86 0.19
N CYS A 37 -17.94 7.25 0.03
CA CYS A 37 -17.28 7.09 -1.28
C CYS A 37 -18.11 6.23 -2.26
N ASN A 38 -18.97 5.36 -1.77
CA ASN A 38 -19.81 4.48 -2.59
C ASN A 38 -21.18 5.08 -2.93
N ARG A 39 -21.47 6.29 -2.49
CA ARG A 39 -22.75 6.98 -2.75
C ARG A 39 -22.55 8.08 -3.81
N ASP A 40 -23.43 8.10 -4.81
CA ASP A 40 -23.38 9.09 -5.91
C ASP A 40 -23.72 10.52 -5.46
N ASP A 41 -24.46 10.68 -4.36
CA ASP A 41 -24.92 11.96 -3.82
C ASP A 41 -23.99 12.57 -2.76
N SER A 42 -22.85 11.94 -2.48
CA SER A 42 -21.90 12.37 -1.44
C SER A 42 -21.21 13.67 -1.81
N THR A 43 -21.11 14.57 -0.84
CA THR A 43 -20.49 15.88 -1.00
C THR A 43 -19.23 16.03 -0.15
N VAL A 44 -18.36 16.97 -0.54
CA VAL A 44 -17.21 17.42 0.27
C VAL A 44 -17.63 17.79 1.69
N ARG A 45 -18.82 18.38 1.84
CA ARG A 45 -19.35 18.80 3.13
C ARG A 45 -19.69 17.61 4.02
N ASP A 46 -20.26 16.54 3.44
CA ASP A 46 -20.60 15.34 4.20
C ASP A 46 -19.33 14.68 4.76
N ALA A 47 -18.31 14.52 3.92
CA ALA A 47 -17.02 13.98 4.35
C ALA A 47 -16.32 14.87 5.39
N ALA A 48 -16.34 16.20 5.21
CA ALA A 48 -15.78 17.12 6.19
C ALA A 48 -16.53 17.06 7.53
N THR A 49 -17.86 16.98 7.52
CA THR A 49 -18.67 16.86 8.73
C THR A 49 -18.41 15.55 9.46
N LEU A 50 -18.29 14.46 8.74
CA LEU A 50 -17.94 13.16 9.29
C LEU A 50 -16.59 13.20 10.01
N LEU A 51 -15.57 13.76 9.35
CA LEU A 51 -14.20 13.84 9.88
C LEU A 51 -14.09 14.69 11.13
N LEU A 52 -14.94 15.70 11.31
CA LEU A 52 -14.98 16.51 12.55
C LEU A 52 -15.28 15.71 13.81
N ASN A 53 -15.88 14.51 13.68
CA ASN A 53 -16.13 13.61 14.80
C ASN A 53 -14.84 12.93 15.31
N ASP A 54 -13.75 12.96 14.51
CA ASP A 54 -12.44 12.44 14.90
C ASP A 54 -11.35 13.52 14.72
N PRO A 55 -10.95 14.19 15.83
CA PRO A 55 -9.92 15.22 15.78
C PRO A 55 -8.57 14.74 15.24
N GLY A 56 -8.22 13.48 15.48
CA GLY A 56 -6.96 12.87 14.98
C GLY A 56 -6.96 12.74 13.46
N MET A 57 -8.03 12.21 12.88
CA MET A 57 -8.20 12.13 11.44
C MET A 57 -8.32 13.50 10.80
N THR A 58 -9.08 14.42 11.41
CA THR A 58 -9.18 15.82 10.95
C THR A 58 -7.79 16.46 10.86
N ALA A 59 -6.98 16.36 11.91
CA ALA A 59 -5.62 16.92 11.94
C ALA A 59 -4.73 16.24 10.86
N THR A 60 -4.85 14.93 10.71
CA THR A 60 -4.11 14.16 9.68
C THR A 60 -4.43 14.65 8.28
N VAL A 61 -5.71 14.81 7.93
CA VAL A 61 -6.13 15.27 6.59
C VAL A 61 -5.65 16.70 6.33
N ILE A 62 -5.83 17.61 7.27
CA ILE A 62 -5.35 19.01 7.14
C ILE A 62 -3.82 19.03 6.98
N LYS A 63 -3.08 18.31 7.82
CA LYS A 63 -1.62 18.22 7.75
C LYS A 63 -1.17 17.67 6.39
N THR A 64 -1.74 16.55 5.95
CA THR A 64 -1.37 15.92 4.67
C THR A 64 -1.72 16.82 3.48
N SER A 65 -2.88 17.50 3.50
CA SER A 65 -3.27 18.45 2.45
C SER A 65 -2.32 19.63 2.29
N ASN A 66 -1.49 19.93 3.29
CA ASN A 66 -0.49 21.00 3.29
C ASN A 66 0.92 20.52 2.95
N THR A 67 1.14 19.23 2.80
CA THR A 67 2.46 18.69 2.40
C THR A 67 2.76 18.99 0.94
N MET A 68 4.05 19.05 0.57
CA MET A 68 4.48 19.42 -0.79
C MET A 68 3.85 18.54 -1.87
N MET A 69 3.70 17.26 -1.61
CA MET A 69 3.12 16.30 -2.56
C MET A 69 1.66 16.63 -2.87
N PHE A 70 0.86 17.00 -1.87
CA PHE A 70 -0.57 17.26 -2.01
C PHE A 70 -0.91 18.75 -2.15
N ASN A 71 0.07 19.65 -2.05
CA ASN A 71 -0.11 21.11 -2.12
C ASN A 71 0.80 21.78 -3.16
N ARG A 72 0.68 21.37 -4.41
CA ARG A 72 1.52 21.89 -5.52
C ARG A 72 1.46 23.40 -5.69
N ARG A 73 0.38 24.05 -5.23
CA ARG A 73 0.20 25.52 -5.32
C ARG A 73 0.76 26.26 -4.09
N ASN A 74 1.27 25.56 -3.10
CA ASN A 74 1.78 26.09 -1.84
C ASN A 74 0.81 27.06 -1.13
N ILE A 75 -0.50 26.76 -1.17
CA ILE A 75 -1.55 27.53 -0.49
C ILE A 75 -1.90 26.78 0.80
N VAL A 76 -1.64 27.38 1.96
CA VAL A 76 -1.91 26.76 3.25
C VAL A 76 -3.41 26.60 3.47
N CYS A 77 -3.81 25.41 3.92
CA CYS A 77 -5.16 25.06 4.30
C CYS A 77 -5.24 24.96 5.82
N HIS A 78 -6.26 25.56 6.44
CA HIS A 78 -6.42 25.60 7.88
C HIS A 78 -7.69 24.89 8.37
N ASP A 79 -8.56 24.45 7.49
CA ASP A 79 -9.83 23.83 7.83
C ASP A 79 -10.06 22.54 7.03
N ILE A 80 -10.89 21.65 7.61
CA ILE A 80 -11.15 20.34 7.03
C ILE A 80 -11.93 20.41 5.72
N GLN A 81 -12.86 21.34 5.56
CA GLN A 81 -13.65 21.46 4.34
C GLN A 81 -12.79 21.85 3.14
N THR A 82 -11.88 22.80 3.33
CA THR A 82 -10.88 23.19 2.32
C THR A 82 -9.92 22.04 2.02
N ALA A 83 -9.48 21.30 3.04
CA ALA A 83 -8.61 20.14 2.87
C ALA A 83 -9.30 19.03 2.05
N VAL A 84 -10.54 18.66 2.39
CA VAL A 84 -11.32 17.67 1.64
C VAL A 84 -11.63 18.17 0.22
N SER A 85 -11.94 19.46 0.04
CA SER A 85 -12.17 20.05 -1.29
C SER A 85 -10.93 19.96 -2.19
N ARG A 86 -9.73 20.15 -1.61
CA ARG A 86 -8.45 20.06 -2.32
C ARG A 86 -8.10 18.64 -2.74
N LEU A 87 -8.24 17.71 -1.82
CA LEU A 87 -7.82 16.32 -2.01
C LEU A 87 -8.87 15.49 -2.77
N GLY A 88 -10.15 15.81 -2.60
CA GLY A 88 -11.28 14.96 -3.00
C GLY A 88 -11.55 13.85 -1.97
N ILE A 89 -12.80 13.38 -1.92
CA ILE A 89 -13.27 12.41 -0.91
C ILE A 89 -12.49 11.09 -1.00
N PHE A 90 -12.28 10.57 -2.20
CA PHE A 90 -11.56 9.31 -2.43
C PHE A 90 -10.11 9.39 -1.94
N ARG A 91 -9.41 10.48 -2.25
CA ARG A 91 -8.02 10.66 -1.80
C ARG A 91 -7.93 10.79 -0.28
N VAL A 92 -8.90 11.46 0.35
CA VAL A 92 -9.01 11.56 1.81
C VAL A 92 -9.20 10.17 2.42
N ARG A 93 -10.10 9.34 1.88
CA ARG A 93 -10.26 7.94 2.28
C ARG A 93 -8.93 7.18 2.19
N ASP A 94 -8.25 7.28 1.06
CA ASP A 94 -6.99 6.54 0.82
C ASP A 94 -5.90 6.97 1.81
N ILE A 95 -5.74 8.26 2.07
CA ILE A 95 -4.79 8.81 3.04
C ILE A 95 -5.08 8.30 4.45
N ILE A 96 -6.33 8.39 4.89
CA ILE A 96 -6.72 7.92 6.23
C ILE A 96 -6.51 6.41 6.34
N THR A 97 -6.90 5.63 5.32
CA THR A 97 -6.66 4.19 5.30
C THR A 97 -5.17 3.87 5.39
N ALA A 98 -4.32 4.54 4.64
CA ALA A 98 -2.86 4.33 4.68
C ALA A 98 -2.27 4.63 6.06
N LYS A 99 -2.69 5.72 6.71
CA LYS A 99 -2.29 6.04 8.07
C LYS A 99 -2.74 4.97 9.07
N THR A 100 -4.01 4.57 8.99
CA THR A 100 -4.57 3.52 9.85
C THR A 100 -3.82 2.19 9.69
N VAL A 101 -3.52 1.80 8.46
CA VAL A 101 -2.75 0.57 8.17
C VAL A 101 -1.34 0.62 8.77
N LEU A 102 -0.64 1.74 8.64
CA LEU A 102 0.67 1.93 9.26
C LEU A 102 0.58 1.87 10.78
N ASP A 103 -0.41 2.53 11.38
CA ASP A 103 -0.63 2.52 12.82
C ASP A 103 -0.92 1.10 13.35
N ILE A 104 -1.71 0.31 12.64
CA ILE A 104 -1.98 -1.09 12.97
C ILE A 104 -0.69 -1.92 12.94
N LYS A 105 0.15 -1.77 11.89
CA LYS A 105 1.42 -2.47 11.78
C LYS A 105 2.39 -2.11 12.90
N LEU A 106 2.44 -0.84 13.31
CA LEU A 106 3.35 -0.34 14.33
C LEU A 106 2.89 -0.67 15.76
N ASN A 107 1.58 -0.70 16.02
CA ASN A 107 1.00 -0.75 17.37
C ASN A 107 0.21 -2.04 17.66
N SER A 108 0.39 -3.11 16.87
CA SER A 108 -0.29 -4.38 17.09
C SER A 108 0.09 -5.03 18.42
N SER A 109 -0.87 -5.75 19.02
CA SER A 109 -0.71 -6.50 20.28
C SER A 109 -0.33 -7.96 20.11
N PHE A 110 0.18 -8.36 18.93
CA PHE A 110 0.67 -9.71 18.66
C PHE A 110 1.94 -10.04 19.48
N ASP A 111 2.32 -11.31 19.50
CA ASP A 111 3.58 -11.74 20.08
C ASP A 111 4.81 -11.07 19.44
N ILE A 112 5.99 -11.24 20.04
CA ILE A 112 7.22 -10.57 19.62
C ILE A 112 7.59 -10.91 18.17
N GLU A 113 7.44 -12.16 17.74
CA GLU A 113 7.82 -12.61 16.40
C GLU A 113 6.87 -12.04 15.34
N CYS A 114 5.56 -12.15 15.56
CA CYS A 114 4.52 -11.59 14.71
C CYS A 114 4.61 -10.06 14.62
N LYS A 115 4.86 -9.40 15.76
CA LYS A 115 5.09 -7.95 15.80
C LYS A 115 6.32 -7.55 14.99
N SER A 116 7.42 -8.29 15.08
CA SER A 116 8.62 -8.05 14.27
C SER A 116 8.31 -8.15 12.76
N LEU A 117 7.51 -9.12 12.34
CA LEU A 117 7.10 -9.25 10.94
C LEU A 117 6.29 -8.03 10.46
N LEU A 118 5.35 -7.52 11.29
CA LEU A 118 4.57 -6.34 10.95
C LEU A 118 5.42 -5.06 10.90
N LEU A 119 6.39 -4.91 11.80
CA LEU A 119 7.32 -3.78 11.78
C LEU A 119 8.20 -3.80 10.52
N ASN A 120 8.70 -4.97 10.15
CA ASN A 120 9.45 -5.14 8.90
C ASN A 120 8.56 -4.84 7.68
N SER A 121 7.32 -5.31 7.67
CA SER A 121 6.33 -5.01 6.64
C SER A 121 6.06 -3.50 6.56
N ALA A 122 5.91 -2.79 7.69
CA ALA A 122 5.74 -1.34 7.71
C ALA A 122 6.94 -0.60 7.08
N THR A 123 8.15 -1.06 7.34
CA THR A 123 9.37 -0.49 6.74
C THR A 123 9.42 -0.75 5.24
N ARG A 124 9.20 -2.00 4.81
CA ARG A 124 9.23 -2.39 3.38
C ARG A 124 8.13 -1.69 2.58
N SER A 125 6.90 -1.62 3.10
CA SER A 125 5.81 -0.92 2.39
C SER A 125 6.07 0.58 2.28
N ARG A 126 6.75 1.22 3.25
CA ARG A 126 7.18 2.63 3.13
C ARG A 126 8.28 2.80 2.08
N GLN A 127 9.27 1.93 2.05
CA GLN A 127 10.32 1.95 1.01
C GLN A 127 9.71 1.76 -0.38
N LEU A 128 8.83 0.77 -0.55
CA LEU A 128 8.13 0.53 -1.80
C LEU A 128 7.32 1.77 -2.23
N ALA A 129 6.54 2.33 -1.32
CA ALA A 129 5.71 3.51 -1.57
C ALA A 129 6.53 4.73 -2.00
N GLY A 130 7.63 5.02 -1.28
CA GLY A 130 8.54 6.10 -1.61
C GLY A 130 9.21 5.89 -2.96
N SER A 131 9.68 4.66 -3.25
CA SER A 131 10.28 4.30 -4.54
C SER A 131 9.27 4.39 -5.69
N MET A 132 8.03 3.92 -5.50
CA MET A 132 6.96 4.05 -6.50
C MET A 132 6.67 5.52 -6.83
N ALA A 133 6.55 6.37 -5.82
CA ALA A 133 6.31 7.80 -6.03
C ALA A 133 7.51 8.48 -6.71
N LEU A 134 8.75 8.16 -6.31
CA LEU A 134 9.96 8.67 -6.93
C LEU A 134 10.06 8.27 -8.40
N ILE A 135 9.83 7.00 -8.72
CA ILE A 135 9.81 6.49 -10.11
C ILE A 135 8.74 7.21 -10.92
N THR A 136 7.52 7.36 -10.37
CA THR A 136 6.43 8.07 -11.04
C THR A 136 6.79 9.52 -11.33
N GLN A 137 7.42 10.24 -10.37
CA GLN A 137 7.89 11.60 -10.58
C GLN A 137 8.92 11.71 -11.71
N ASN A 138 9.86 10.77 -11.77
CA ASN A 138 10.87 10.73 -12.83
C ASN A 138 10.25 10.36 -14.19
N LEU A 139 9.35 9.37 -14.26
CA LEU A 139 8.64 9.02 -15.49
C LEU A 139 7.88 10.21 -16.09
N LEU A 140 7.21 10.99 -15.26
CA LEU A 140 6.45 12.17 -15.69
C LEU A 140 7.34 13.31 -16.22
N GLN A 141 8.65 13.32 -15.94
CA GLN A 141 9.60 14.25 -16.57
C GLN A 141 9.89 13.86 -18.02
N TYR A 142 9.94 12.55 -18.33
CA TYR A 142 10.16 12.04 -19.69
C TYR A 142 8.86 11.92 -20.48
N ARG A 143 7.77 11.58 -19.80
CA ARG A 143 6.44 11.29 -20.38
C ARG A 143 5.33 11.99 -19.60
N PRO A 144 5.18 13.32 -19.75
CA PRO A 144 4.18 14.09 -19.00
C PRO A 144 2.71 13.76 -19.36
N GLU A 145 2.48 13.03 -20.46
CA GLU A 145 1.15 12.57 -20.90
C GLU A 145 0.65 11.34 -20.14
N LEU A 146 1.50 10.65 -19.36
CA LEU A 146 1.10 9.48 -18.59
C LEU A 146 0.02 9.83 -17.57
N LYS A 147 -0.96 8.93 -17.44
CA LYS A 147 -2.10 9.10 -16.52
C LYS A 147 -1.83 8.44 -15.16
N ILE A 148 -0.64 8.66 -14.63
CA ILE A 148 -0.23 8.18 -13.30
C ILE A 148 0.09 9.36 -12.40
N GLU A 149 -0.20 9.21 -11.11
CA GLU A 149 0.00 10.25 -10.11
C GLU A 149 0.96 9.76 -9.02
N PRO A 150 2.03 10.50 -8.67
CA PRO A 150 2.96 10.11 -7.60
C PRO A 150 2.26 9.86 -6.26
N GLU A 151 1.21 10.64 -5.97
CA GLU A 151 0.39 10.52 -4.77
C GLU A 151 -0.33 9.17 -4.69
N LYS A 152 -0.92 8.72 -5.80
CA LYS A 152 -1.60 7.43 -5.87
C LYS A 152 -0.61 6.28 -5.87
N ALA A 153 0.53 6.42 -6.55
CA ALA A 153 1.62 5.45 -6.54
C ALA A 153 2.14 5.21 -5.11
N LEU A 154 2.38 6.28 -4.34
CA LEU A 154 2.77 6.20 -2.94
C LEU A 154 1.74 5.43 -2.10
N LEU A 155 0.46 5.77 -2.21
CA LEU A 155 -0.60 5.11 -1.45
C LEU A 155 -0.73 3.62 -1.82
N ALA A 156 -0.61 3.28 -3.11
CA ALA A 156 -0.64 1.89 -3.57
C ALA A 156 0.50 1.05 -2.98
N GLY A 157 1.71 1.61 -2.89
CA GLY A 157 2.85 0.94 -2.23
C GLY A 157 2.62 0.69 -0.74
N LEU A 158 1.96 1.62 -0.03
CA LEU A 158 1.62 1.45 1.38
C LEU A 158 0.61 0.31 1.64
N PHE A 159 -0.21 -0.02 0.64
CA PHE A 159 -1.23 -1.07 0.75
C PHE A 159 -0.77 -2.44 0.26
N ALA A 160 0.37 -2.55 -0.40
CA ALA A 160 0.77 -3.74 -1.15
C ALA A 160 0.69 -5.05 -0.34
N ASP A 161 1.05 -5.02 0.93
CA ASP A 161 1.12 -6.19 1.81
C ASP A 161 0.15 -6.15 3.00
N ILE A 162 -0.96 -5.42 2.87
CA ILE A 162 -1.97 -5.29 3.95
C ILE A 162 -2.53 -6.64 4.41
N GLY A 163 -2.54 -7.64 3.53
CA GLY A 163 -2.99 -9.00 3.81
C GLY A 163 -2.19 -9.72 4.89
N LEU A 164 -0.96 -9.31 5.13
CA LEU A 164 -0.11 -9.92 6.14
C LEU A 164 -0.73 -9.84 7.55
N PHE A 165 -1.43 -8.75 7.88
CA PHE A 165 -2.11 -8.63 9.17
C PHE A 165 -3.11 -9.76 9.40
N SER A 166 -3.97 -10.04 8.42
CA SER A 166 -4.98 -11.09 8.51
C SER A 166 -4.35 -12.49 8.61
N LEU A 167 -3.26 -12.72 7.90
CA LEU A 167 -2.54 -14.00 7.94
C LEU A 167 -1.87 -14.23 9.30
N ILE A 168 -1.27 -13.21 9.88
CA ILE A 168 -0.71 -13.25 11.23
C ILE A 168 -1.81 -13.52 12.26
N HIS A 169 -2.99 -12.90 12.09
CA HIS A 169 -4.12 -13.15 12.98
C HIS A 169 -4.59 -14.61 12.91
N GLU A 170 -4.68 -15.21 11.72
CA GLU A 170 -4.99 -16.62 11.56
C GLU A 170 -3.91 -17.53 12.16
N TYR A 171 -2.65 -17.16 12.04
CA TYR A 171 -1.56 -17.89 12.71
C TYR A 171 -1.68 -17.85 14.23
N GLN A 172 -1.97 -16.68 14.81
CA GLN A 172 -2.20 -16.56 16.25
C GLN A 172 -3.39 -17.41 16.71
N ASN A 173 -4.51 -17.36 15.98
CA ASN A 173 -5.68 -18.20 16.25
C ASN A 173 -5.34 -19.71 16.20
N TYR A 174 -4.49 -20.10 15.26
CA TYR A 174 -4.02 -21.48 15.13
C TYR A 174 -3.22 -21.94 16.37
N LEU A 175 -2.32 -21.08 16.87
CA LEU A 175 -1.57 -21.34 18.09
C LEU A 175 -2.48 -21.34 19.34
N ASP A 176 -3.39 -20.39 19.46
CA ASP A 176 -4.33 -20.27 20.58
C ASP A 176 -5.30 -21.46 20.67
N SER A 177 -5.53 -22.14 19.55
CA SER A 177 -6.31 -23.39 19.47
C SER A 177 -5.54 -24.64 19.98
N GLY A 178 -4.31 -24.44 20.50
CA GLY A 178 -3.47 -25.50 21.05
C GLY A 178 -2.59 -26.22 20.01
N ASN A 179 -2.53 -25.70 18.78
CA ASN A 179 -1.63 -26.21 17.76
C ASN A 179 -0.23 -25.59 17.91
N PHE A 180 0.76 -26.20 17.27
CA PHE A 180 2.12 -25.69 17.23
C PHE A 180 2.62 -25.63 15.79
N LEU A 181 3.15 -24.47 15.41
CA LEU A 181 3.86 -24.26 14.15
C LEU A 181 4.94 -23.19 14.35
N ASP A 182 6.18 -23.51 14.03
CA ASP A 182 7.27 -22.52 14.03
C ASP A 182 7.00 -21.40 13.04
N ILE A 183 7.26 -20.14 13.43
CA ILE A 183 6.99 -18.94 12.63
C ILE A 183 7.71 -18.96 11.26
N ASN A 184 8.87 -19.60 11.16
CA ASN A 184 9.59 -19.67 9.89
C ASN A 184 8.87 -20.57 8.88
N PHE A 185 8.14 -21.57 9.34
CA PHE A 185 7.25 -22.36 8.47
C PHE A 185 5.98 -21.58 8.11
N ALA A 186 5.44 -20.77 9.03
CA ALA A 186 4.28 -19.92 8.74
C ALA A 186 4.61 -18.83 7.72
N LYS A 187 5.83 -18.27 7.73
CA LYS A 187 6.29 -17.28 6.75
C LYS A 187 6.11 -17.74 5.31
N TYR A 188 6.42 -19.01 5.03
CA TYR A 188 6.18 -19.58 3.69
C TYR A 188 4.70 -19.44 3.27
N VAL A 189 3.76 -19.70 4.18
CA VAL A 189 2.32 -19.54 3.92
C VAL A 189 1.97 -18.07 3.74
N PHE A 190 2.56 -17.17 4.53
CA PHE A 190 2.35 -15.73 4.40
C PHE A 190 2.78 -15.22 3.02
N GLU A 191 3.97 -15.57 2.55
CA GLU A 191 4.48 -15.20 1.23
C GLU A 191 3.55 -15.65 0.10
N HIS A 192 3.03 -16.87 0.18
CA HIS A 192 2.14 -17.43 -0.86
C HIS A 192 0.70 -16.90 -0.82
N CYS A 193 0.23 -16.44 0.34
CA CYS A 193 -1.16 -16.05 0.55
C CYS A 193 -1.37 -14.53 0.69
N CYS A 194 -0.30 -13.74 0.95
CA CYS A 194 -0.40 -12.32 1.24
C CYS A 194 -1.06 -11.53 0.12
N ASN A 195 -0.63 -11.73 -1.13
CA ASN A 195 -1.18 -11.02 -2.29
C ASN A 195 -2.68 -11.26 -2.44
N ARG A 196 -3.14 -12.49 -2.23
CA ARG A 196 -4.56 -12.82 -2.32
C ARG A 196 -5.35 -12.21 -1.17
N SER A 197 -4.82 -12.28 0.05
CA SER A 197 -5.43 -11.66 1.23
C SER A 197 -5.51 -10.14 1.07
N SER A 198 -4.44 -9.49 0.57
CA SER A 198 -4.43 -8.05 0.29
C SER A 198 -5.51 -7.65 -0.72
N LEU A 199 -5.62 -8.41 -1.81
CA LEU A 199 -6.66 -8.20 -2.82
C LEU A 199 -8.07 -8.24 -2.21
N ASP A 200 -8.37 -9.25 -1.40
CA ASP A 200 -9.71 -9.44 -0.84
C ASP A 200 -10.04 -8.34 0.18
N ILE A 201 -9.07 -7.87 0.99
CA ILE A 201 -9.22 -6.74 1.91
C ILE A 201 -9.54 -5.45 1.14
N LEU A 202 -8.71 -5.10 0.14
CA LEU A 202 -8.90 -3.86 -0.62
C LEU A 202 -10.18 -3.86 -1.44
N LYS A 203 -10.60 -5.02 -1.98
CA LYS A 203 -11.92 -5.18 -2.60
C LYS A 203 -13.06 -4.93 -1.61
N HIS A 204 -12.95 -5.50 -0.42
CA HIS A 204 -13.96 -5.31 0.62
C HIS A 204 -14.08 -3.83 1.01
N TRP A 205 -12.96 -3.09 1.00
CA TRP A 205 -12.92 -1.66 1.31
C TRP A 205 -13.25 -0.75 0.11
N GLY A 206 -13.60 -1.31 -1.05
CA GLY A 206 -14.03 -0.56 -2.23
C GLY A 206 -12.92 0.25 -2.91
N PHE A 207 -11.68 -0.25 -2.89
CA PHE A 207 -10.58 0.34 -3.64
C PHE A 207 -10.67 0.00 -5.13
N ASP A 208 -10.17 0.91 -5.98
CA ASP A 208 -10.17 0.73 -7.42
C ASP A 208 -9.11 -0.28 -7.91
N GLU A 209 -9.20 -0.64 -9.19
CA GLU A 209 -8.39 -1.69 -9.81
C GLU A 209 -6.88 -1.42 -9.74
N ASP A 210 -6.44 -0.17 -9.78
CA ASP A 210 -5.01 0.18 -9.70
C ASP A 210 -4.40 -0.32 -8.38
N TYR A 211 -5.09 -0.10 -7.26
CA TYR A 211 -4.65 -0.60 -5.95
C TYR A 211 -4.72 -2.13 -5.89
N LEU A 212 -5.77 -2.72 -6.47
CA LEU A 212 -5.97 -4.17 -6.45
C LEU A 212 -4.88 -4.90 -7.25
N GLU A 213 -4.53 -4.37 -8.44
CA GLU A 213 -3.47 -4.94 -9.29
C GLU A 213 -2.10 -4.89 -8.62
N VAL A 214 -1.77 -3.76 -7.97
CA VAL A 214 -0.52 -3.61 -7.20
C VAL A 214 -0.49 -4.62 -6.05
N ALA A 215 -1.54 -4.69 -5.23
CA ALA A 215 -1.57 -5.56 -4.05
C ALA A 215 -1.51 -7.05 -4.39
N CYS A 216 -2.10 -7.49 -5.51
CA CYS A 216 -2.04 -8.89 -5.93
C CYS A 216 -0.92 -9.20 -6.92
N ASN A 217 -0.14 -8.19 -7.33
CA ASN A 217 0.89 -8.28 -8.36
C ASN A 217 0.38 -8.94 -9.65
N LYS A 218 -0.86 -8.65 -10.04
CA LYS A 218 -1.49 -9.28 -11.20
C LYS A 218 -2.35 -8.28 -11.96
N ARG A 219 -2.14 -8.23 -13.28
CA ARG A 219 -2.97 -7.43 -14.19
C ARG A 219 -4.30 -8.12 -14.44
N PHE A 220 -5.41 -7.37 -14.32
CA PHE A 220 -6.76 -7.91 -14.53
C PHE A 220 -7.17 -7.88 -16.00
N PHE A 221 -6.81 -6.83 -16.73
CA PHE A 221 -7.24 -6.62 -18.11
C PHE A 221 -6.05 -6.39 -19.07
N PRO A 222 -5.27 -7.43 -19.39
CA PRO A 222 -4.11 -7.28 -20.27
C PRO A 222 -4.48 -6.81 -21.71
N ALA A 223 -5.72 -7.05 -22.16
CA ALA A 223 -6.15 -6.77 -23.54
C ALA A 223 -6.46 -5.28 -23.82
N HIS A 224 -6.57 -4.42 -22.81
CA HIS A 224 -6.93 -3.01 -22.98
C HIS A 224 -5.75 -2.04 -22.86
N LYS A 225 -4.56 -2.53 -22.54
CA LYS A 225 -3.35 -1.71 -22.51
C LYS A 225 -2.94 -1.40 -23.95
N LYS A 226 -2.88 -0.12 -24.31
CA LYS A 226 -2.03 0.29 -25.44
C LYS A 226 -0.59 -0.09 -25.07
N GLU A 227 0.20 -0.59 -25.99
CA GLU A 227 1.59 -1.03 -25.74
C GLU A 227 2.46 0.01 -24.99
N ASP A 228 2.06 1.29 -25.03
CA ASP A 228 2.78 2.42 -24.43
C ASP A 228 2.24 2.91 -23.08
N ASP A 229 1.21 2.30 -22.49
CA ASP A 229 0.63 2.77 -21.24
C ASP A 229 1.30 2.12 -20.02
N ILE A 230 2.09 2.90 -19.25
CA ILE A 230 2.65 2.48 -17.96
C ILE A 230 1.53 2.57 -16.89
N THR A 231 1.36 1.52 -16.12
CA THR A 231 0.38 1.41 -15.03
C THR A 231 1.05 1.49 -13.65
N TYR A 232 0.25 1.63 -12.58
CA TYR A 232 0.78 1.57 -11.20
C TYR A 232 1.39 0.20 -10.87
N LEU A 233 0.91 -0.89 -11.48
CA LEU A 233 1.52 -2.22 -11.34
C LEU A 233 2.93 -2.25 -11.96
N ASP A 234 3.11 -1.65 -13.14
CA ASP A 234 4.43 -1.56 -13.77
C ASP A 234 5.39 -0.76 -12.89
N VAL A 235 4.93 0.39 -12.34
CA VAL A 235 5.70 1.20 -11.39
C VAL A 235 6.04 0.41 -10.12
N ALA A 236 5.11 -0.39 -9.59
CA ALA A 236 5.35 -1.22 -8.41
C ALA A 236 6.42 -2.30 -8.67
N ARG A 237 6.40 -2.91 -9.86
CA ARG A 237 7.43 -3.87 -10.28
C ARG A 237 8.79 -3.21 -10.47
N MET A 238 8.84 -2.04 -11.09
CA MET A 238 10.07 -1.24 -11.19
C MET A 238 10.63 -0.90 -9.80
N ALA A 239 9.77 -0.45 -8.88
CA ALA A 239 10.18 -0.10 -7.53
C ALA A 239 10.70 -1.30 -6.73
N ASN A 240 10.03 -2.44 -6.83
CA ASN A 240 10.48 -3.67 -6.19
C ASN A 240 11.82 -4.15 -6.78
N HIS A 241 11.99 -4.11 -8.10
CA HIS A 241 13.26 -4.43 -8.75
C HIS A 241 14.40 -3.52 -8.29
N LEU A 242 14.15 -2.21 -8.18
CA LEU A 242 15.13 -1.24 -7.68
C LEU A 242 15.57 -1.59 -6.24
N LEU A 243 14.63 -1.92 -5.37
CA LEU A 243 14.92 -2.29 -3.97
C LEU A 243 15.69 -3.60 -3.88
N LEU A 244 15.27 -4.66 -4.60
CA LEU A 244 15.98 -5.94 -4.65
C LEU A 244 17.43 -5.76 -5.15
N PHE A 245 17.62 -4.97 -6.22
CA PHE A 245 18.95 -4.66 -6.76
C PHE A 245 19.83 -3.98 -5.72
N LYS A 246 19.31 -3.01 -4.98
CA LYS A 246 20.05 -2.26 -3.95
C LYS A 246 20.36 -3.10 -2.71
N ASP A 247 19.46 -4.00 -2.33
CA ASP A 247 19.66 -4.92 -1.21
C ASP A 247 20.57 -6.11 -1.56
N ASN A 248 20.98 -6.27 -2.84
CA ASN A 248 21.65 -7.45 -3.40
C ASN A 248 20.88 -8.74 -3.06
N ASP A 249 19.54 -8.69 -3.18
CA ASP A 249 18.65 -9.81 -2.88
C ASP A 249 18.61 -10.76 -4.08
N ASP A 250 18.89 -12.03 -3.84
CA ASP A 250 18.91 -13.09 -4.87
C ASP A 250 17.53 -13.25 -5.58
N ALA A 251 16.44 -12.81 -4.95
CA ALA A 251 15.11 -12.81 -5.56
C ALA A 251 15.00 -11.93 -6.82
N ILE A 252 16.01 -11.09 -7.09
CA ILE A 252 16.09 -10.29 -8.33
C ILE A 252 16.17 -11.18 -9.57
N ASP A 253 16.80 -12.33 -9.49
CA ASP A 253 16.99 -13.26 -10.60
C ASP A 253 15.66 -13.86 -11.11
N GLU A 254 14.65 -13.89 -10.25
CA GLU A 254 13.29 -14.37 -10.57
C GLU A 254 12.31 -13.21 -10.86
N HIS A 255 12.80 -11.94 -10.76
CA HIS A 255 11.95 -10.75 -10.86
C HIS A 255 12.04 -10.10 -12.23
N GLU A 256 11.11 -10.42 -13.12
CA GLU A 256 11.03 -9.83 -14.47
C GLU A 256 10.27 -8.48 -14.44
N VAL A 257 10.82 -7.48 -15.11
CA VAL A 257 10.20 -6.15 -15.30
C VAL A 257 10.18 -5.79 -16.77
N GLU A 258 8.99 -5.55 -17.31
CA GLU A 258 8.83 -5.01 -18.66
C GLU A 258 9.04 -3.49 -18.61
N LEU A 259 9.98 -2.98 -19.40
CA LEU A 259 10.32 -1.56 -19.48
C LEU A 259 10.16 -1.04 -20.91
N ASP A 260 9.51 0.12 -21.03
CA ASP A 260 9.65 0.96 -22.22
C ASP A 260 10.95 1.78 -22.13
N LEU A 261 11.23 2.60 -23.15
CA LEU A 261 12.43 3.42 -23.18
C LEU A 261 12.52 4.37 -21.99
N ALA A 262 11.41 5.04 -21.61
CA ALA A 262 11.38 5.95 -20.49
C ALA A 262 11.58 5.22 -19.16
N GLY A 263 10.95 4.06 -18.97
CA GLY A 263 11.15 3.19 -17.82
C GLY A 263 12.60 2.73 -17.70
N ALA A 264 13.25 2.34 -18.81
CA ALA A 264 14.65 1.95 -18.81
C ALA A 264 15.59 3.09 -18.40
N GLU A 265 15.37 4.31 -18.91
CA GLU A 265 16.16 5.50 -18.55
C GLU A 265 15.99 5.85 -17.05
N VAL A 266 14.76 5.81 -16.53
CA VAL A 266 14.50 6.05 -15.10
C VAL A 266 15.18 5.00 -14.24
N MET A 267 15.04 3.71 -14.58
CA MET A 267 15.68 2.63 -13.84
C MET A 267 17.19 2.72 -13.88
N PHE A 268 17.78 2.98 -15.07
CA PHE A 268 19.22 3.19 -15.19
C PHE A 268 19.71 4.33 -14.31
N THR A 269 18.99 5.46 -14.28
CA THR A 269 19.35 6.61 -13.45
C THR A 269 19.33 6.26 -11.96
N LEU A 270 18.24 5.64 -11.48
CA LEU A 270 18.06 5.35 -10.06
C LEU A 270 18.96 4.21 -9.55
N THR A 271 19.21 3.17 -10.36
CA THR A 271 20.10 2.07 -9.98
C THR A 271 21.57 2.52 -9.89
N ASN A 272 21.98 3.53 -10.65
CA ASN A 272 23.34 4.08 -10.59
C ASN A 272 23.55 5.12 -9.47
N LEU A 273 22.51 5.56 -8.77
CA LEU A 273 22.68 6.43 -7.61
C LEU A 273 23.40 5.69 -6.48
N PRO A 274 24.27 6.36 -5.70
CA PRO A 274 24.72 5.83 -4.42
C PRO A 274 23.56 5.51 -3.49
N ASP A 275 23.67 4.45 -2.67
CA ASP A 275 22.57 4.00 -1.81
C ASP A 275 22.12 5.09 -0.82
N GLU A 276 23.07 5.87 -0.27
CA GLU A 276 22.75 7.00 0.61
C GLU A 276 21.92 8.07 -0.10
N GLU A 277 22.22 8.36 -1.36
CA GLU A 277 21.51 9.35 -2.16
C GLU A 277 20.10 8.86 -2.53
N LEU A 278 19.97 7.62 -3.00
CA LEU A 278 18.68 7.01 -3.31
C LEU A 278 17.78 6.98 -2.05
N ASN A 279 18.30 6.50 -0.92
CA ASN A 279 17.59 6.47 0.34
C ASN A 279 17.18 7.89 0.81
N SER A 280 18.03 8.89 0.60
CA SER A 280 17.71 10.29 0.89
C SER A 280 16.54 10.79 0.03
N GLN A 281 16.53 10.47 -1.28
CA GLN A 281 15.44 10.85 -2.18
C GLN A 281 14.13 10.16 -1.80
N ILE A 282 14.15 8.85 -1.52
CA ILE A 282 12.98 8.09 -1.06
C ILE A 282 12.42 8.68 0.24
N ASN A 283 13.30 8.95 1.22
CA ASN A 283 12.90 9.55 2.50
C ASN A 283 12.34 10.96 2.31
N HIS A 284 12.92 11.76 1.40
CA HIS A 284 12.39 13.08 1.08
C HIS A 284 10.96 12.99 0.52
N VAL A 285 10.69 12.04 -0.36
CA VAL A 285 9.34 11.78 -0.90
C VAL A 285 8.37 11.41 0.22
N LEU A 286 8.75 10.50 1.11
CA LEU A 286 7.93 10.09 2.26
C LEU A 286 7.62 11.26 3.19
N LEU A 287 8.64 12.03 3.58
CA LEU A 287 8.46 13.20 4.45
C LEU A 287 7.62 14.29 3.77
N SER A 288 7.84 14.53 2.47
CA SER A 288 7.08 15.52 1.70
C SER A 288 5.63 15.11 1.42
N SER A 289 5.28 13.86 1.69
CA SER A 289 3.90 13.34 1.63
C SER A 289 3.23 13.25 3.01
N GLY A 290 4.02 13.37 4.08
CA GLY A 290 3.53 13.23 5.46
C GLY A 290 3.48 11.77 5.96
N PHE A 291 4.16 10.82 5.27
CA PHE A 291 4.25 9.38 5.63
C PHE A 291 5.66 8.89 6.04
#